data_9a22136d3394c0d63fb9f44efb404913
#
_entry.id   9a22136d3394c0d63fb9f44efb404913
#
_cell.length_a   1.000
_cell.length_b   1.000
_cell.length_c   1.000
_cell.angle_alpha   90.00
_cell.angle_beta   90.00
_cell.angle_gamma   90.00
#
_symmetry.space_group_name_H-M   'P 1'
#
loop_
_entity.id
_entity.type
_entity.pdbx_description
1 polymer ?
#
loop_
_entity_poly.entity_id
_entity_poly.type
_entity_poly.pdbx_seq_one_letter_code
_entity_poly.pdbx_strand_id
1 'polypeptide(L)'
;MPEPTRKLAAIVFTDIVGFTKLTAEDQSKASSLLKTQRDLFQPIVSKFNGSWIKEMGDGLILTFDTVTDAVNCCIKLQETSKENDDLNLRIGIHEGEILIEENDIIGDDVNIAARIEPFAAPGGIAISNKVHDAIIRESEFTTKYLGKPKLKG
;
A
#
# COMPACT_ATOMS: atom_id res chain seq x y z
N MET A 1 22.19 5.75 20.07
CA MET A 1 21.26 5.14 19.09
C MET A 1 19.88 5.09 19.69
N PRO A 2 18.92 5.72 19.05
CA PRO A 2 17.56 5.58 19.53
C PRO A 2 17.11 4.13 19.38
N GLU A 3 16.41 3.63 20.37
CA GLU A 3 15.82 2.29 20.27
C GLU A 3 14.67 2.29 19.28
N PRO A 4 14.41 1.16 18.59
CA PRO A 4 13.25 1.05 17.73
C PRO A 4 11.97 1.35 18.50
N THR A 5 11.06 2.07 17.87
CA THR A 5 9.76 2.39 18.46
C THR A 5 8.74 1.36 18.00
N ARG A 6 8.05 0.75 18.96
CA ARG A 6 6.95 -0.17 18.67
C ARG A 6 5.64 0.60 18.63
N LYS A 7 4.82 0.36 17.59
CA LYS A 7 3.51 0.99 17.51
C LYS A 7 2.55 0.15 16.70
N LEU A 8 1.26 0.36 16.93
CA LEU A 8 0.20 -0.19 16.09
C LEU A 8 0.01 0.73 14.90
N ALA A 9 -0.06 0.17 13.70
CA ALA A 9 -0.23 0.97 12.48
C ALA A 9 -0.98 0.20 11.41
N ALA A 10 -1.62 0.95 10.53
CA ALA A 10 -2.11 0.39 9.27
C ALA A 10 -0.95 0.41 8.29
N ILE A 11 -0.69 -0.74 7.68
CA ILE A 11 0.47 -0.96 6.81
C ILE A 11 -0.03 -1.14 5.39
N VAL A 12 0.52 -0.37 4.46
CA VAL A 12 0.11 -0.40 3.05
C VAL A 12 1.28 -0.79 2.16
N PHE A 13 1.05 -1.79 1.31
CA PHE A 13 1.98 -2.16 0.24
C PHE A 13 1.30 -1.94 -1.09
N THR A 14 2.05 -1.41 -2.05
CA THR A 14 1.57 -1.24 -3.42
C THR A 14 2.56 -1.78 -4.41
N ASP A 15 2.09 -2.16 -5.61
CA ASP A 15 2.97 -2.40 -6.75
C ASP A 15 2.30 -1.87 -8.03
N ILE A 16 3.09 -1.72 -9.08
CA ILE A 16 2.60 -1.31 -10.39
C ILE A 16 2.52 -2.56 -11.26
N VAL A 17 1.32 -2.88 -11.72
CA VAL A 17 1.10 -4.04 -12.60
C VAL A 17 1.88 -3.87 -13.90
N GLY A 18 2.65 -4.88 -14.26
CA GLY A 18 3.42 -4.88 -15.51
C GLY A 18 4.73 -4.09 -15.47
N PHE A 19 5.16 -3.63 -14.29
CA PHE A 19 6.37 -2.80 -14.19
C PHE A 19 7.62 -3.54 -14.62
N THR A 20 7.76 -4.81 -14.27
CA THR A 20 8.94 -5.60 -14.66
C THR A 20 9.05 -5.68 -16.18
N LYS A 21 7.92 -5.91 -16.85
CA LYS A 21 7.88 -5.95 -18.31
C LYS A 21 8.23 -4.59 -18.91
N LEU A 22 7.67 -3.52 -18.35
CA LEU A 22 7.96 -2.17 -18.81
C LEU A 22 9.45 -1.84 -18.67
N THR A 23 10.05 -2.21 -17.54
CA THR A 23 11.48 -1.99 -17.30
C THR A 23 12.32 -2.70 -18.36
N ALA A 24 11.96 -3.93 -18.71
CA ALA A 24 12.67 -4.70 -19.72
C ALA A 24 12.54 -4.08 -21.13
N GLU A 25 11.40 -3.48 -21.44
CA GLU A 25 11.13 -2.90 -22.75
C GLU A 25 11.60 -1.46 -22.89
N ASP A 26 11.50 -0.67 -21.82
CA ASP A 26 11.82 0.77 -21.86
C ASP A 26 12.18 1.28 -20.46
N GLN A 27 13.47 1.25 -20.12
CA GLN A 27 13.95 1.68 -18.82
C GLN A 27 13.67 3.17 -18.54
N SER A 28 13.77 4.01 -19.56
CA SER A 28 13.50 5.43 -19.40
C SER A 28 12.05 5.70 -19.03
N LYS A 29 11.13 5.00 -19.69
CA LYS A 29 9.71 5.12 -19.40
C LYS A 29 9.39 4.60 -18.00
N ALA A 30 10.00 3.47 -17.60
CA ALA A 30 9.83 2.91 -16.27
C ALA A 30 10.31 3.89 -15.20
N SER A 31 11.48 4.48 -15.40
CA SER A 31 12.03 5.47 -14.47
C SER A 31 11.14 6.71 -14.37
N SER A 32 10.62 7.20 -15.50
CA SER A 32 9.71 8.33 -15.52
C SER A 32 8.40 8.00 -14.79
N LEU A 33 7.92 6.76 -14.92
CA LEU A 33 6.71 6.33 -14.23
C LEU A 33 6.87 6.34 -12.73
N LEU A 34 8.04 5.91 -12.22
CA LEU A 34 8.33 5.97 -10.79
C LEU A 34 8.33 7.41 -10.28
N LYS A 35 8.90 8.32 -11.05
CA LYS A 35 8.90 9.74 -10.70
C LYS A 35 7.47 10.29 -10.68
N THR A 36 6.68 9.95 -11.69
CA THR A 36 5.27 10.35 -11.76
C THR A 36 4.50 9.84 -10.55
N GLN A 37 4.69 8.56 -10.19
CA GLN A 37 4.05 7.98 -9.03
C GLN A 37 4.40 8.75 -7.76
N ARG A 38 5.69 9.02 -7.55
CA ARG A 38 6.15 9.76 -6.37
C ARG A 38 5.55 11.15 -6.32
N ASP A 39 5.61 11.88 -7.43
CA ASP A 39 5.13 13.27 -7.48
C ASP A 39 3.62 13.37 -7.26
N LEU A 40 2.85 12.40 -7.75
CA LEU A 40 1.41 12.37 -7.57
C LEU A 40 1.00 11.90 -6.16
N PHE A 41 1.70 10.91 -5.62
CA PHE A 41 1.25 10.21 -4.42
C PHE A 41 1.75 10.81 -3.11
N GLN A 42 2.94 11.38 -3.08
CA GLN A 42 3.45 11.97 -1.83
C GLN A 42 2.51 13.02 -1.23
N PRO A 43 1.96 13.96 -2.02
CA PRO A 43 1.00 14.93 -1.47
C PRO A 43 -0.28 14.27 -0.94
N ILE A 44 -0.75 13.22 -1.63
CA ILE A 44 -1.95 12.51 -1.20
C ILE A 44 -1.70 11.80 0.13
N VAL A 45 -0.58 11.10 0.24
CA VAL A 45 -0.23 10.38 1.48
C VAL A 45 -0.12 11.37 2.64
N SER A 46 0.51 12.52 2.43
CA SER A 46 0.60 13.57 3.46
C SER A 46 -0.77 14.09 3.86
N LYS A 47 -1.66 14.27 2.91
CA LYS A 47 -3.01 14.78 3.18
C LYS A 47 -3.79 13.85 4.10
N PHE A 48 -3.55 12.55 4.02
CA PHE A 48 -4.23 11.56 4.87
C PHE A 48 -3.38 11.15 6.08
N ASN A 49 -2.40 11.97 6.45
CA ASN A 49 -1.56 11.76 7.63
C ASN A 49 -0.73 10.49 7.56
N GLY A 50 -0.39 10.06 6.36
CA GLY A 50 0.43 8.87 6.13
C GLY A 50 1.91 9.17 6.20
N SER A 51 2.69 8.12 6.42
CA SER A 51 4.14 8.15 6.38
C SER A 51 4.64 7.41 5.14
N TRP A 52 5.48 8.06 4.37
CA TRP A 52 6.14 7.47 3.20
C TRP A 52 7.38 6.75 3.69
N ILE A 53 7.26 5.44 3.92
CA ILE A 53 8.35 4.69 4.55
C ILE A 53 9.50 4.47 3.59
N LYS A 54 9.21 3.81 2.45
CA LYS A 54 10.24 3.66 1.42
C LYS A 54 9.64 3.18 0.11
N GLU A 55 10.45 3.31 -0.95
CA GLU A 55 10.17 2.76 -2.27
C GLU A 55 11.04 1.53 -2.46
N MET A 56 10.44 0.44 -2.96
CA MET A 56 11.15 -0.81 -3.29
C MET A 56 10.86 -1.14 -4.75
N GLY A 57 11.74 -0.67 -5.65
CA GLY A 57 11.45 -0.78 -7.08
C GLY A 57 10.18 0.01 -7.39
N ASP A 58 9.18 -0.67 -7.93
CA ASP A 58 7.88 -0.07 -8.21
C ASP A 58 6.94 -0.06 -7.00
N GLY A 59 7.30 -0.76 -5.93
CA GLY A 59 6.47 -0.87 -4.75
C GLY A 59 6.66 0.27 -3.77
N LEU A 60 5.60 0.57 -3.04
CA LEU A 60 5.64 1.55 -1.96
C LEU A 60 5.28 0.87 -0.65
N ILE A 61 5.91 1.32 0.43
CA ILE A 61 5.52 0.95 1.78
C ILE A 61 5.11 2.22 2.49
N LEU A 62 3.85 2.25 2.93
CA LEU A 62 3.26 3.38 3.62
C LEU A 62 2.69 2.92 4.96
N THR A 63 2.65 3.80 5.94
CA THR A 63 1.97 3.52 7.21
C THR A 63 1.06 4.67 7.59
N PHE A 64 0.02 4.35 8.35
CA PHE A 64 -0.97 5.31 8.82
C PHE A 64 -1.30 4.96 10.28
N ASP A 65 -1.63 5.97 11.06
CA ASP A 65 -2.00 5.75 12.46
C ASP A 65 -3.39 5.11 12.59
N THR A 66 -4.26 5.28 11.60
CA THR A 66 -5.59 4.70 11.61
C THR A 66 -5.87 3.95 10.31
N VAL A 67 -6.69 2.90 10.42
CA VAL A 67 -7.15 2.14 9.26
C VAL A 67 -7.99 3.03 8.35
N THR A 68 -8.82 3.89 8.91
CA THR A 68 -9.68 4.78 8.13
C THR A 68 -8.86 5.69 7.21
N ASP A 69 -7.80 6.30 7.74
CA ASP A 69 -6.92 7.15 6.93
C ASP A 69 -6.25 6.34 5.82
N ALA A 70 -5.78 5.12 6.15
CA ALA A 70 -5.14 4.25 5.17
C ALA A 70 -6.10 3.91 4.03
N VAL A 71 -7.32 3.49 4.33
CA VAL A 71 -8.30 3.11 3.32
C VAL A 71 -8.68 4.31 2.46
N ASN A 72 -8.96 5.46 3.07
CA ASN A 72 -9.30 6.66 2.32
C ASN A 72 -8.17 7.11 1.40
N CYS A 73 -6.94 7.08 1.91
CA CYS A 73 -5.78 7.40 1.09
C CYS A 73 -5.66 6.45 -0.10
N CYS A 74 -5.78 5.15 0.13
CA CYS A 74 -5.63 4.15 -0.93
C CYS A 74 -6.72 4.27 -1.99
N ILE A 75 -7.94 4.61 -1.60
CA ILE A 75 -9.01 4.91 -2.56
C ILE A 75 -8.62 6.09 -3.43
N LYS A 76 -8.08 7.15 -2.82
CA LYS A 76 -7.65 8.33 -3.57
C LYS A 76 -6.46 8.01 -4.49
N LEU A 77 -5.52 7.17 -4.04
CA LEU A 77 -4.42 6.73 -4.89
C LEU A 77 -4.95 6.00 -6.13
N GLN A 78 -5.94 5.11 -5.95
CA GLN A 78 -6.51 4.38 -7.08
C GLN A 78 -7.30 5.30 -8.02
N GLU A 79 -8.06 6.24 -7.49
CA GLU A 79 -8.76 7.21 -8.32
C GLU A 79 -7.78 8.05 -9.16
N THR A 80 -6.69 8.48 -8.54
CA THR A 80 -5.67 9.29 -9.20
C THR A 80 -4.94 8.48 -10.27
N SER A 81 -4.60 7.22 -9.97
CA SER A 81 -3.87 6.37 -10.91
C SER A 81 -4.69 5.99 -12.15
N LYS A 82 -6.02 6.01 -12.05
CA LYS A 82 -6.88 5.72 -13.22
C LYS A 82 -6.72 6.73 -14.34
N GLU A 83 -6.20 7.90 -14.04
CA GLU A 83 -5.96 8.95 -15.05
C GLU A 83 -4.67 8.71 -15.83
N ASN A 84 -3.90 7.69 -15.46
CA ASN A 84 -2.65 7.34 -16.13
C ASN A 84 -2.64 5.83 -16.39
N ASP A 85 -2.77 5.44 -17.66
CA ASP A 85 -2.90 4.03 -18.04
C ASP A 85 -1.71 3.16 -17.64
N ASP A 86 -0.52 3.75 -17.55
CA ASP A 86 0.67 3.01 -17.16
C ASP A 86 0.80 2.82 -15.65
N LEU A 87 0.04 3.58 -14.87
CA LEU A 87 0.08 3.55 -13.42
C LEU A 87 -1.09 2.72 -12.88
N ASN A 88 -1.03 1.41 -13.13
CA ASN A 88 -2.07 0.49 -12.73
C ASN A 88 -1.62 -0.25 -11.46
N LEU A 89 -2.27 0.03 -10.33
CA LEU A 89 -1.81 -0.41 -9.02
C LEU A 89 -2.57 -1.59 -8.46
N ARG A 90 -1.83 -2.43 -7.71
CA ARG A 90 -2.42 -3.31 -6.70
C ARG A 90 -2.02 -2.78 -5.34
N ILE A 91 -2.97 -2.75 -4.41
CA ILE A 91 -2.75 -2.23 -3.06
C ILE A 91 -3.21 -3.27 -2.05
N GLY A 92 -2.41 -3.49 -0.99
CA GLY A 92 -2.78 -4.34 0.13
C GLY A 92 -2.67 -3.56 1.43
N ILE A 93 -3.64 -3.76 2.34
CA ILE A 93 -3.68 -3.09 3.63
C ILE A 93 -3.87 -4.10 4.75
N HIS A 94 -3.04 -3.99 5.78
CA HIS A 94 -3.16 -4.80 7.00
C HIS A 94 -2.90 -3.89 8.20
N GLU A 95 -3.38 -4.28 9.36
CA GLU A 95 -3.11 -3.55 10.60
C GLU A 95 -2.38 -4.46 11.56
N GLY A 96 -1.35 -3.95 12.22
CA GLY A 96 -0.62 -4.71 13.21
C GLY A 96 0.47 -3.92 13.87
N GLU A 97 1.19 -4.57 14.79
CA GLU A 97 2.32 -3.95 15.46
C GLU A 97 3.54 -3.96 14.56
N ILE A 98 4.23 -2.82 14.56
CA ILE A 98 5.48 -2.66 13.82
C ILE A 98 6.56 -2.09 14.72
N LEU A 99 7.80 -2.38 14.36
CA LEU A 99 8.97 -1.70 14.90
C LEU A 99 9.43 -0.70 13.86
N ILE A 100 9.59 0.54 14.28
CA ILE A 100 10.06 1.60 13.41
C ILE A 100 11.54 1.81 13.67
N GLU A 101 12.37 1.61 12.64
CA GLU A 101 13.81 1.86 12.67
C GLU A 101 14.16 2.76 11.52
N GLU A 102 14.75 3.90 11.78
CA GLU A 102 15.17 4.86 10.75
C GLU A 102 14.38 4.74 9.43
N ASN A 103 14.26 4.85 8.50
CA ASN A 103 13.44 4.81 7.28
C ASN A 103 12.91 3.42 6.92
N ASP A 104 12.63 2.57 7.93
CA ASP A 104 12.09 1.24 7.67
C ASP A 104 11.16 0.79 8.79
N ILE A 105 10.41 -0.29 8.50
CA ILE A 105 9.54 -0.93 9.46
C ILE A 105 9.79 -2.43 9.44
N ILE A 106 9.64 -3.07 10.61
CA ILE A 106 9.91 -4.50 10.78
C ILE A 106 8.78 -5.13 11.59
N GLY A 107 8.46 -6.37 11.32
CA GLY A 107 7.52 -7.17 12.10
C GLY A 107 6.77 -8.17 11.24
N ASP A 108 6.16 -9.15 11.91
CA ASP A 108 5.38 -10.19 11.20
C ASP A 108 4.21 -9.58 10.44
N ASP A 109 3.57 -8.55 11.00
CA ASP A 109 2.45 -7.89 10.35
C ASP A 109 2.87 -7.12 9.11
N VAL A 110 4.12 -6.67 9.03
CA VAL A 110 4.68 -6.07 7.81
C VAL A 110 4.72 -7.12 6.71
N ASN A 111 5.19 -8.33 7.03
CA ASN A 111 5.25 -9.44 6.09
C ASN A 111 3.85 -9.88 5.62
N ILE A 112 2.88 -9.86 6.53
CA ILE A 112 1.49 -10.19 6.18
C ILE A 112 0.94 -9.16 5.20
N ALA A 113 1.16 -7.87 5.44
CA ALA A 113 0.73 -6.81 4.53
C ALA A 113 1.32 -7.02 3.14
N ALA A 114 2.61 -7.35 3.06
CA ALA A 114 3.27 -7.61 1.78
C ALA A 114 2.65 -8.78 1.03
N ARG A 115 2.15 -9.80 1.74
CA ARG A 115 1.52 -10.97 1.12
C ARG A 115 0.07 -10.75 0.73
N ILE A 116 -0.59 -9.75 1.32
CA ILE A 116 -1.98 -9.42 0.99
C ILE A 116 -2.05 -8.67 -0.34
N GLU A 117 -1.08 -7.81 -0.63
CA GLU A 117 -1.10 -6.95 -1.81
C GLU A 117 -1.27 -7.74 -3.13
N PRO A 118 -0.58 -8.88 -3.35
CA PRO A 118 -0.75 -9.61 -4.62
C PRO A 118 -2.15 -10.18 -4.86
N PHE A 119 -2.98 -10.25 -3.84
CA PHE A 119 -4.36 -10.71 -4.00
C PHE A 119 -5.31 -9.62 -4.49
N ALA A 120 -4.85 -8.37 -4.56
CA ALA A 120 -5.66 -7.30 -5.12
C ALA A 120 -5.78 -7.46 -6.63
N ALA A 121 -6.95 -7.15 -7.17
CA ALA A 121 -7.10 -7.02 -8.61
C ALA A 121 -6.38 -5.75 -9.07
N PRO A 122 -5.91 -5.68 -10.32
CA PRO A 122 -5.39 -4.43 -10.86
C PRO A 122 -6.41 -3.31 -10.69
N GLY A 123 -5.99 -2.19 -10.11
CA GLY A 123 -6.88 -1.08 -9.77
C GLY A 123 -7.66 -1.28 -8.48
N GLY A 124 -7.43 -2.39 -7.76
CA GLY A 124 -8.16 -2.73 -6.56
C GLY A 124 -7.33 -2.64 -5.28
N ILE A 125 -8.00 -2.91 -4.17
CA ILE A 125 -7.41 -2.88 -2.83
C ILE A 125 -7.81 -4.17 -2.13
N ALA A 126 -6.82 -4.96 -1.69
CA ALA A 126 -7.06 -6.14 -0.86
C ALA A 126 -6.81 -5.75 0.61
N ILE A 127 -7.68 -6.21 1.50
CA ILE A 127 -7.57 -5.89 2.92
C ILE A 127 -7.63 -7.17 3.75
N SER A 128 -6.97 -7.16 4.90
CA SER A 128 -7.05 -8.26 5.84
C SER A 128 -8.37 -8.22 6.62
N ASN A 129 -8.69 -9.31 7.31
CA ASN A 129 -9.87 -9.34 8.18
C ASN A 129 -9.80 -8.27 9.26
N LYS A 130 -8.62 -7.99 9.79
CA LYS A 130 -8.45 -6.92 10.80
C LYS A 130 -8.86 -5.57 10.26
N VAL A 131 -8.46 -5.26 9.02
CA VAL A 131 -8.82 -4.00 8.37
C VAL A 131 -10.33 -3.98 8.08
N HIS A 132 -10.86 -5.09 7.57
CA HIS A 132 -12.29 -5.22 7.31
C HIS A 132 -13.11 -4.96 8.57
N ASP A 133 -12.74 -5.58 9.70
CA ASP A 133 -13.45 -5.41 10.96
C ASP A 133 -13.40 -3.97 11.45
N ALA A 134 -12.30 -3.27 11.18
CA ALA A 134 -12.14 -1.88 11.59
C ALA A 134 -13.03 -0.92 10.79
N ILE A 135 -13.33 -1.25 9.53
CA ILE A 135 -14.09 -0.35 8.64
C ILE A 135 -15.54 -0.78 8.39
N ILE A 136 -15.93 -1.96 8.85
CA ILE A 136 -17.27 -2.51 8.55
C ILE A 136 -18.41 -1.60 9.03
N ARG A 137 -18.16 -0.79 10.03
CA ARG A 137 -19.17 0.16 10.56
C ARG A 137 -19.26 1.45 9.76
N GLU A 138 -18.32 1.64 8.82
CA GLU A 138 -18.29 2.83 7.98
C GLU A 138 -19.13 2.56 6.73
N SER A 139 -20.30 3.15 6.66
CA SER A 139 -21.26 2.88 5.57
C SER A 139 -20.73 3.32 4.20
N GLU A 140 -19.70 4.16 4.17
CA GLU A 140 -19.10 4.64 2.93
C GLU A 140 -18.22 3.59 2.24
N PHE A 141 -17.85 2.50 2.93
CA PHE A 141 -16.99 1.47 2.36
C PHE A 141 -17.80 0.23 1.98
N THR A 142 -17.56 -0.26 0.76
CA THR A 142 -18.13 -1.52 0.29
C THR A 142 -17.00 -2.52 0.09
N THR A 143 -17.13 -3.70 0.69
CA THR A 143 -16.13 -4.75 0.59
C THR A 143 -16.70 -6.02 -0.03
N LYS A 144 -15.79 -6.83 -0.61
CA LYS A 144 -16.12 -8.12 -1.17
C LYS A 144 -15.21 -9.17 -0.53
N TYR A 145 -15.81 -10.24 -0.02
CA TYR A 145 -15.04 -11.33 0.56
C TYR A 145 -14.37 -12.16 -0.53
N LEU A 146 -13.07 -12.31 -0.43
CA LEU A 146 -12.26 -13.05 -1.41
C LEU A 146 -11.95 -14.50 -1.00
N GLY A 147 -12.49 -14.95 0.13
CA GLY A 147 -12.18 -16.26 0.68
C GLY A 147 -11.01 -16.20 1.65
N LYS A 148 -10.43 -17.35 1.94
CA LYS A 148 -9.28 -17.47 2.85
C LYS A 148 -8.06 -17.97 2.08
N PRO A 149 -7.41 -17.12 1.28
CA PRO A 149 -6.24 -17.54 0.55
C PRO A 149 -5.11 -17.89 1.51
N LYS A 150 -4.31 -18.91 1.14
CA LYS A 150 -3.13 -19.26 1.91
C LYS A 150 -2.02 -18.28 1.53
N LEU A 151 -1.51 -17.56 2.51
CA LEU A 151 -0.36 -16.71 2.33
C LEU A 151 0.90 -17.55 2.39
N LYS A 152 1.81 -17.35 1.44
CA LYS A 152 3.09 -18.04 1.44
C LYS A 152 3.93 -17.54 2.60
N GLY A 153 4.62 -18.45 3.23
CA GLY A 153 5.55 -18.06 4.25
C GLY A 153 5.64 -18.89 5.40
#